data_a7d4d645821d7ef257c1537407624985
#
_entry.id   a7d4d645821d7ef257c1537407624985
#
_cell.length_a   1.000
_cell.length_b   1.000
_cell.length_c   1.000
_cell.angle_alpha   90.00
_cell.angle_beta   90.00
_cell.angle_gamma   90.00
#
_symmetry.space_group_name_H-M   'P 1'
#
loop_
_entity.id
_entity.type
_entity.pdbx_description
1 polymer ?
#
loop_
_entity_poly.entity_id
_entity_poly.type
_entity_poly.pdbx_seq_one_letter_code
_entity_poly.pdbx_strand_id
1 'polypeptide(L)'
;MTQKTDLQVDRPKRPRNAAATREAILRSALAAFSRYGYDGVGVREIAKMAGVTGVLVNRYFGSKEQLFAATVEVICADHRIFEGDSTTLATRLADKIMSKTEPIDALLLILRSAPNPRAAEILRESIARHFERQMKASLSGPDAGERAAMILALVVGFKLFHKVIGSKGLVHASRASLSRRLTMTIQGLIDSSSSGAVRTRRIRSP
;
A
#
# COMPACT_ATOMS: atom_id res chain seq x y z
N MET A 1 -66.83 20.65 1.84
CA MET A 1 -65.69 20.81 0.93
C MET A 1 -64.45 21.05 1.81
N THR A 2 -63.68 20.01 2.09
CA THR A 2 -62.52 20.13 2.96
C THR A 2 -61.28 19.70 2.12
N GLN A 3 -60.46 20.67 1.75
CA GLN A 3 -59.20 20.45 1.03
C GLN A 3 -58.17 19.87 1.99
N LYS A 4 -57.72 18.68 1.68
CA LYS A 4 -56.60 18.01 2.34
C LYS A 4 -55.33 18.46 1.66
N THR A 5 -54.58 19.37 2.29
CA THR A 5 -53.24 19.78 1.84
C THR A 5 -52.25 18.68 2.20
N ASP A 6 -51.79 17.94 1.20
CA ASP A 6 -50.70 16.95 1.33
C ASP A 6 -49.35 17.70 1.42
N LEU A 7 -48.88 17.90 2.64
CA LEU A 7 -47.51 18.39 2.88
C LEU A 7 -46.55 17.22 2.67
N GLN A 8 -45.97 17.16 1.47
CA GLN A 8 -44.89 16.25 1.13
C GLN A 8 -43.63 16.71 1.84
N VAL A 9 -43.33 16.10 2.99
CA VAL A 9 -42.11 16.34 3.76
C VAL A 9 -40.95 15.70 2.99
N ASP A 10 -40.15 16.52 2.37
CA ASP A 10 -38.89 16.13 1.73
C ASP A 10 -37.94 15.62 2.80
N ARG A 11 -37.79 14.29 2.89
CA ARG A 11 -36.89 13.63 3.83
C ARG A 11 -35.45 13.80 3.34
N PRO A 12 -34.56 14.43 4.13
CA PRO A 12 -33.16 14.55 3.73
C PRO A 12 -32.53 13.15 3.53
N LYS A 13 -32.04 12.90 2.31
CA LYS A 13 -31.33 11.65 1.94
C LYS A 13 -30.12 11.45 2.86
N ARG A 14 -30.16 10.39 3.62
CA ARG A 14 -29.33 10.01 4.77
C ARG A 14 -27.81 10.07 4.51
N PRO A 15 -27.01 10.56 5.49
CA PRO A 15 -25.52 10.54 5.47
C PRO A 15 -24.92 9.14 5.22
N ARG A 16 -25.65 8.11 5.60
CA ARG A 16 -25.29 6.68 5.45
C ARG A 16 -25.06 6.24 4.00
N ASN A 17 -25.68 6.92 3.03
CA ASN A 17 -25.56 6.59 1.62
C ASN A 17 -24.28 7.19 1.00
N ALA A 18 -23.80 8.32 1.51
CA ALA A 18 -22.61 8.99 0.98
C ALA A 18 -21.32 8.23 1.32
N ALA A 19 -21.17 7.76 2.55
CA ALA A 19 -20.00 6.97 2.97
C ALA A 19 -19.93 5.64 2.24
N ALA A 20 -21.06 4.92 2.15
CA ALA A 20 -21.13 3.65 1.42
C ALA A 20 -20.83 3.82 -0.08
N THR A 21 -21.30 4.92 -0.69
CA THR A 21 -21.00 5.24 -2.10
C THR A 21 -19.51 5.53 -2.29
N ARG A 22 -18.92 6.35 -1.40
CA ARG A 22 -17.49 6.65 -1.46
C ARG A 22 -16.63 5.38 -1.35
N GLU A 23 -17.00 4.49 -0.45
CA GLU A 23 -16.31 3.21 -0.27
C GLU A 23 -16.48 2.29 -1.49
N ALA A 24 -17.67 2.22 -2.09
CA ALA A 24 -17.90 1.45 -3.32
C ALA A 24 -17.04 1.96 -4.48
N ILE A 25 -16.91 3.29 -4.62
CA ILE A 25 -16.03 3.89 -5.64
C ILE A 25 -14.56 3.51 -5.37
N LEU A 26 -14.08 3.60 -4.13
CA LEU A 26 -12.70 3.24 -3.79
C LEU A 26 -12.39 1.75 -4.02
N ARG A 27 -13.31 0.85 -3.67
CA ARG A 27 -13.15 -0.59 -3.97
C ARG A 27 -13.08 -0.84 -5.48
N SER A 28 -13.95 -0.19 -6.25
CA SER A 28 -13.93 -0.31 -7.72
C SER A 28 -12.68 0.30 -8.33
N ALA A 29 -12.20 1.42 -7.79
CA ALA A 29 -10.95 2.05 -8.21
C ALA A 29 -9.75 1.15 -7.93
N LEU A 30 -9.67 0.55 -6.74
CA LEU A 30 -8.62 -0.42 -6.40
C LEU A 30 -8.60 -1.59 -7.39
N ALA A 31 -9.74 -2.22 -7.63
CA ALA A 31 -9.85 -3.33 -8.57
C ALA A 31 -9.46 -2.92 -10.00
N ALA A 32 -9.90 -1.73 -10.45
CA ALA A 32 -9.61 -1.23 -11.78
C ALA A 32 -8.13 -0.86 -11.97
N PHE A 33 -7.55 -0.10 -11.05
CA PHE A 33 -6.13 0.27 -11.10
C PHE A 33 -5.20 -0.94 -10.92
N SER A 34 -5.59 -1.91 -10.10
CA SER A 34 -4.84 -3.17 -9.94
C SER A 34 -4.84 -3.98 -11.23
N ARG A 35 -5.92 -3.95 -12.00
CA ARG A 35 -6.06 -4.72 -13.24
C ARG A 35 -5.44 -4.04 -14.44
N TYR A 36 -5.62 -2.73 -14.58
CA TYR A 36 -5.31 -1.99 -15.81
C TYR A 36 -4.20 -0.96 -15.64
N GLY A 37 -3.74 -0.69 -14.41
CA GLY A 37 -2.82 0.41 -14.11
C GLY A 37 -3.50 1.78 -14.14
N TYR A 38 -2.72 2.81 -13.85
CA TYR A 38 -3.23 4.17 -13.84
C TYR A 38 -3.72 4.61 -15.23
N ASP A 39 -2.95 4.37 -16.29
CA ASP A 39 -3.29 4.83 -17.65
C ASP A 39 -4.40 4.00 -18.31
N GLY A 40 -4.46 2.71 -17.98
CA GLY A 40 -5.34 1.74 -18.65
C GLY A 40 -6.81 1.82 -18.28
N VAL A 41 -7.24 2.73 -17.38
CA VAL A 41 -8.64 2.86 -16.94
C VAL A 41 -9.06 4.32 -16.76
N GLY A 42 -10.27 4.65 -17.19
CA GLY A 42 -10.88 5.97 -17.04
C GLY A 42 -11.85 6.06 -15.86
N VAL A 43 -12.14 7.30 -15.41
CA VAL A 43 -13.12 7.56 -14.34
C VAL A 43 -14.51 7.02 -14.67
N ARG A 44 -14.91 7.04 -15.96
CA ARG A 44 -16.22 6.52 -16.39
C ARG A 44 -16.32 5.00 -16.22
N GLU A 45 -15.26 4.26 -16.46
CA GLU A 45 -15.19 2.81 -16.28
C GLU A 45 -15.25 2.45 -14.81
N ILE A 46 -14.49 3.15 -13.97
CA ILE A 46 -14.53 2.98 -12.51
C ILE A 46 -15.94 3.27 -11.98
N ALA A 47 -16.58 4.34 -12.45
CA ALA A 47 -17.94 4.70 -12.07
C ALA A 47 -18.95 3.58 -12.43
N LYS A 48 -18.83 3.01 -13.66
CA LYS A 48 -19.64 1.88 -14.09
C LYS A 48 -19.46 0.68 -13.16
N MET A 49 -18.22 0.35 -12.80
CA MET A 49 -17.93 -0.76 -11.87
C MET A 49 -18.49 -0.51 -10.47
N ALA A 50 -18.55 0.74 -10.04
CA ALA A 50 -19.09 1.15 -8.74
C ALA A 50 -20.64 1.29 -8.74
N GLY A 51 -21.31 1.14 -9.89
CA GLY A 51 -22.76 1.34 -10.03
C GLY A 51 -23.18 2.80 -9.90
N VAL A 52 -22.31 3.76 -10.25
CA VAL A 52 -22.55 5.20 -10.16
C VAL A 52 -22.24 5.91 -11.48
N THR A 53 -22.48 7.21 -11.54
CA THR A 53 -22.11 8.04 -12.70
C THR A 53 -20.71 8.63 -12.53
N GLY A 54 -20.02 8.93 -13.65
CA GLY A 54 -18.72 9.61 -13.62
C GLY A 54 -18.78 10.99 -12.96
N VAL A 55 -19.89 11.69 -13.11
CA VAL A 55 -20.15 12.98 -12.42
C VAL A 55 -20.11 12.80 -10.90
N LEU A 56 -20.68 11.71 -10.42
CA LEU A 56 -20.67 11.43 -8.98
C LEU A 56 -19.28 11.12 -8.48
N VAL A 57 -18.47 10.35 -9.24
CA VAL A 57 -17.06 10.11 -8.90
C VAL A 57 -16.28 11.42 -8.81
N ASN A 58 -16.44 12.31 -9.80
CA ASN A 58 -15.78 13.62 -9.78
C ASN A 58 -16.25 14.50 -8.62
N ARG A 59 -17.51 14.40 -8.24
CA ARG A 59 -18.03 15.11 -7.05
C ARG A 59 -17.38 14.64 -5.75
N TYR A 60 -17.08 13.34 -5.61
CA TYR A 60 -16.45 12.77 -4.41
C TYR A 60 -14.95 12.96 -4.36
N PHE A 61 -14.28 12.92 -5.51
CA PHE A 61 -12.83 12.83 -5.58
C PHE A 61 -12.17 13.92 -6.42
N GLY A 62 -12.93 14.71 -7.17
CA GLY A 62 -12.45 15.81 -8.00
C GLY A 62 -11.87 15.34 -9.33
N SER A 63 -10.79 14.56 -9.31
CA SER A 63 -10.09 14.09 -10.51
C SER A 63 -9.69 12.62 -10.43
N LYS A 64 -9.24 12.06 -11.56
CA LYS A 64 -8.66 10.71 -11.60
C LYS A 64 -7.42 10.60 -10.69
N GLU A 65 -6.59 11.63 -10.67
CA GLU A 65 -5.41 11.69 -9.82
C GLU A 65 -5.78 11.66 -8.35
N GLN A 66 -6.76 12.46 -7.94
CA GLN A 66 -7.23 12.49 -6.55
C GLN A 66 -7.92 11.18 -6.15
N LEU A 67 -8.66 10.54 -7.08
CA LEU A 67 -9.22 9.21 -6.87
C LEU A 67 -8.11 8.17 -6.69
N PHE A 68 -7.07 8.23 -7.53
CA PHE A 68 -5.91 7.34 -7.42
C PHE A 68 -5.18 7.55 -6.11
N ALA A 69 -4.90 8.80 -5.73
CA ALA A 69 -4.29 9.14 -4.45
C ALA A 69 -5.10 8.60 -3.27
N ALA A 70 -6.42 8.81 -3.27
CA ALA A 70 -7.30 8.29 -2.23
C ALA A 70 -7.32 6.75 -2.18
N THR A 71 -7.17 6.08 -3.34
CA THR A 71 -7.07 4.62 -3.41
C THR A 71 -5.74 4.13 -2.82
N VAL A 72 -4.64 4.80 -3.13
CA VAL A 72 -3.31 4.50 -2.57
C VAL A 72 -3.28 4.73 -1.06
N GLU A 73 -3.90 5.81 -0.57
CA GLU A 73 -4.03 6.07 0.87
C GLU A 73 -4.72 4.90 1.60
N VAL A 74 -5.81 4.36 1.05
CA VAL A 74 -6.50 3.19 1.64
C VAL A 74 -5.58 1.96 1.72
N ILE A 75 -4.76 1.73 0.68
CA ILE A 75 -3.80 0.62 0.65
C ILE A 75 -2.70 0.81 1.70
N CYS A 76 -2.19 2.03 1.85
CA CYS A 76 -1.08 2.35 2.72
C CYS A 76 -1.48 2.59 4.18
N ALA A 77 -2.77 2.80 4.47
CA ALA A 77 -3.26 3.19 5.79
C ALA A 77 -3.23 2.08 6.86
N ASP A 78 -2.88 0.84 6.51
CA ASP A 78 -2.78 -0.24 7.51
C ASP A 78 -1.50 -0.13 8.35
N HIS A 79 -1.59 0.67 9.40
CA HIS A 79 -0.48 0.94 10.32
C HIS A 79 -0.28 -0.13 11.40
N ARG A 80 -1.19 -1.11 11.52
CA ARG A 80 -1.17 -2.15 12.56
C ARG A 80 0.14 -2.95 12.59
N ILE A 81 0.86 -3.00 11.47
CA ILE A 81 2.16 -3.66 11.40
C ILE A 81 3.21 -2.99 12.30
N PHE A 82 3.07 -1.68 12.55
CA PHE A 82 3.99 -0.90 13.38
C PHE A 82 3.54 -0.79 14.84
N GLU A 83 2.33 -1.27 15.17
CA GLU A 83 1.82 -1.30 16.54
C GLU A 83 2.47 -2.46 17.32
N GLY A 84 2.79 -2.23 18.59
CA GLY A 84 3.37 -3.23 19.49
C GLY A 84 4.90 -3.14 19.62
N ASP A 85 5.49 -4.17 20.21
CA ASP A 85 6.91 -4.20 20.53
C ASP A 85 7.80 -4.22 19.28
N SER A 86 8.80 -3.35 19.25
CA SER A 86 9.79 -3.26 18.17
C SER A 86 10.59 -4.55 17.98
N THR A 87 10.82 -5.32 19.05
CA THR A 87 11.54 -6.60 18.99
C THR A 87 10.81 -7.66 18.16
N THR A 88 9.50 -7.52 17.96
CA THR A 88 8.69 -8.44 17.16
C THR A 88 8.36 -7.91 15.77
N LEU A 89 8.83 -6.72 15.41
CA LEU A 89 8.51 -6.07 14.14
C LEU A 89 8.91 -6.92 12.92
N ALA A 90 10.11 -7.50 12.93
CA ALA A 90 10.58 -8.38 11.86
C ALA A 90 9.67 -9.58 11.66
N THR A 91 9.23 -10.22 12.75
CA THR A 91 8.31 -11.36 12.70
C THR A 91 6.95 -10.94 12.17
N ARG A 92 6.38 -9.83 12.64
CA ARG A 92 5.10 -9.30 12.14
C ARG A 92 5.15 -9.00 10.64
N LEU A 93 6.24 -8.38 10.17
CA LEU A 93 6.46 -8.11 8.74
C LEU A 93 6.54 -9.42 7.94
N ALA A 94 7.32 -10.40 8.40
CA ALA A 94 7.44 -11.69 7.75
C ALA A 94 6.08 -12.41 7.67
N ASP A 95 5.30 -12.42 8.74
CA ASP A 95 3.98 -13.03 8.79
C ASP A 95 2.99 -12.32 7.84
N LYS A 96 3.03 -11.00 7.77
CA LYS A 96 2.23 -10.21 6.83
C LYS A 96 2.61 -10.52 5.38
N ILE A 97 3.91 -10.60 5.07
CA ILE A 97 4.40 -10.99 3.74
C ILE A 97 3.90 -12.39 3.34
N MET A 98 3.93 -13.32 4.28
CA MET A 98 3.53 -14.71 4.09
C MET A 98 2.03 -14.94 4.19
N SER A 99 1.22 -13.94 4.55
CA SER A 99 -0.23 -14.07 4.69
C SER A 99 -0.87 -14.49 3.36
N LYS A 100 -1.77 -15.47 3.45
CA LYS A 100 -2.58 -15.95 2.31
C LYS A 100 -3.78 -15.03 2.05
N THR A 101 -4.22 -14.29 3.06
CA THR A 101 -5.43 -13.47 3.03
C THR A 101 -5.17 -12.05 2.50
N GLU A 102 -3.92 -11.62 2.42
CA GLU A 102 -3.62 -10.31 1.84
C GLU A 102 -3.81 -10.33 0.33
N PRO A 103 -4.71 -9.48 -0.21
CA PRO A 103 -4.90 -9.36 -1.64
C PRO A 103 -3.63 -8.83 -2.31
N ILE A 104 -3.36 -9.35 -3.52
CA ILE A 104 -2.22 -8.87 -4.31
C ILE A 104 -2.51 -7.56 -5.04
N ASP A 105 -3.75 -7.06 -4.93
CA ASP A 105 -4.22 -5.88 -5.66
C ASP A 105 -3.36 -4.65 -5.40
N ALA A 106 -2.94 -4.44 -4.16
CA ALA A 106 -2.02 -3.34 -3.80
C ALA A 106 -0.69 -3.44 -4.56
N LEU A 107 -0.10 -4.63 -4.63
CA LEU A 107 1.14 -4.87 -5.37
C LEU A 107 0.95 -4.65 -6.87
N LEU A 108 -0.13 -5.18 -7.44
CA LEU A 108 -0.44 -5.03 -8.86
C LEU A 108 -0.74 -3.58 -9.24
N LEU A 109 -1.44 -2.84 -8.38
CA LEU A 109 -1.69 -1.41 -8.56
C LEU A 109 -0.35 -0.66 -8.65
N ILE A 110 0.57 -0.89 -7.71
CA ILE A 110 1.89 -0.25 -7.70
C ILE A 110 2.64 -0.59 -9.00
N LEU A 111 2.79 -1.88 -9.31
CA LEU A 111 3.57 -2.34 -10.46
C LEU A 111 3.04 -1.82 -11.80
N ARG A 112 1.73 -1.77 -11.97
CA ARG A 112 1.09 -1.35 -13.23
C ARG A 112 0.95 0.16 -13.36
N SER A 113 1.02 0.89 -12.26
CA SER A 113 0.89 2.35 -12.26
C SER A 113 2.23 3.07 -12.19
N ALA A 114 3.27 2.44 -11.65
CA ALA A 114 4.61 3.04 -11.51
C ALA A 114 5.25 3.54 -12.83
N PRO A 115 4.98 2.98 -14.03
CA PRO A 115 5.49 3.54 -15.28
C PRO A 115 4.95 4.94 -15.60
N ASN A 116 3.77 5.32 -15.09
CA ASN A 116 3.24 6.68 -15.25
C ASN A 116 3.91 7.63 -14.25
N PRO A 117 4.57 8.74 -14.70
CA PRO A 117 5.31 9.64 -13.80
C PRO A 117 4.45 10.25 -12.69
N ARG A 118 3.21 10.62 -13.02
CA ARG A 118 2.30 11.23 -12.03
C ARG A 118 1.82 10.23 -10.99
N ALA A 119 1.48 9.02 -11.44
CA ALA A 119 1.11 7.94 -10.51
C ALA A 119 2.31 7.53 -9.64
N ALA A 120 3.52 7.46 -10.20
CA ALA A 120 4.74 7.19 -9.46
C ALA A 120 5.02 8.23 -8.37
N GLU A 121 4.76 9.51 -8.64
CA GLU A 121 4.89 10.59 -7.65
C GLU A 121 3.92 10.39 -6.48
N ILE A 122 2.64 10.14 -6.78
CA ILE A 122 1.61 9.87 -5.76
C ILE A 122 1.99 8.64 -4.92
N LEU A 123 2.45 7.57 -5.56
CA LEU A 123 2.91 6.36 -4.86
C LEU A 123 4.09 6.67 -3.94
N ARG A 124 5.08 7.41 -4.42
CA ARG A 124 6.28 7.79 -3.64
C ARG A 124 5.91 8.61 -2.40
N GLU A 125 5.05 9.60 -2.56
CA GLU A 125 4.58 10.43 -1.44
C GLU A 125 3.82 9.63 -0.38
N SER A 126 2.92 8.74 -0.82
CA SER A 126 2.14 7.90 0.11
C SER A 126 3.02 6.86 0.81
N ILE A 127 3.95 6.22 0.09
CA ILE A 127 4.92 5.27 0.67
C ILE A 127 5.80 5.99 1.71
N ALA A 128 6.34 7.14 1.38
CA ALA A 128 7.17 7.93 2.30
C ALA A 128 6.38 8.32 3.57
N ARG A 129 5.13 8.70 3.41
CA ARG A 129 4.27 9.13 4.52
C ARG A 129 3.85 7.98 5.43
N HIS A 130 3.45 6.85 4.87
CA HIS A 130 2.81 5.76 5.62
C HIS A 130 3.74 4.63 6.00
N PHE A 131 4.75 4.34 5.19
CA PHE A 131 5.67 3.25 5.47
C PHE A 131 7.03 3.74 5.96
N GLU A 132 7.72 4.56 5.16
CA GLU A 132 9.10 4.94 5.46
C GLU A 132 9.20 5.74 6.76
N ARG A 133 8.28 6.68 7.00
CA ARG A 133 8.27 7.47 8.26
C ARG A 133 8.09 6.58 9.48
N GLN A 134 7.16 5.62 9.44
CA GLN A 134 6.90 4.75 10.58
C GLN A 134 8.02 3.73 10.77
N MET A 135 8.51 3.15 9.68
CA MET A 135 9.65 2.25 9.72
C MET A 135 10.89 2.98 10.27
N LYS A 136 11.18 4.19 9.78
CA LYS A 136 12.30 5.00 10.27
C LYS A 136 12.17 5.32 11.77
N ALA A 137 10.97 5.54 12.28
CA ALA A 137 10.74 5.75 13.71
C ALA A 137 11.04 4.50 14.56
N SER A 138 10.96 3.31 13.96
CA SER A 138 11.29 2.03 14.59
C SER A 138 12.76 1.63 14.45
N LEU A 139 13.57 2.41 13.72
CA LEU A 139 14.98 2.17 13.45
C LEU A 139 15.84 3.23 14.14
N SER A 140 17.02 2.83 14.62
CA SER A 140 18.01 3.74 15.19
C SER A 140 19.13 4.03 14.18
N GLY A 141 19.79 5.19 14.31
CA GLY A 141 20.96 5.55 13.51
C GLY A 141 20.65 6.39 12.27
N PRO A 142 21.71 6.99 11.67
CA PRO A 142 21.59 7.96 10.58
C PRO A 142 21.10 7.35 9.27
N ASP A 143 21.32 6.04 9.03
CA ASP A 143 20.95 5.27 7.85
C ASP A 143 19.54 4.63 7.94
N ALA A 144 18.75 5.01 8.95
CA ALA A 144 17.41 4.47 9.17
C ALA A 144 16.50 4.60 7.93
N GLY A 145 16.64 5.68 7.14
CA GLY A 145 15.88 5.87 5.90
C GLY A 145 16.23 4.84 4.81
N GLU A 146 17.52 4.58 4.60
CA GLU A 146 18.00 3.58 3.63
C GLU A 146 17.51 2.18 4.00
N ARG A 147 17.65 1.82 5.27
CA ARG A 147 17.20 0.51 5.77
C ARG A 147 15.69 0.35 5.67
N ALA A 148 14.91 1.39 5.94
CA ALA A 148 13.47 1.39 5.73
C ALA A 148 13.12 1.13 4.25
N ALA A 149 13.79 1.80 3.32
CA ALA A 149 13.60 1.58 1.89
C ALA A 149 14.01 0.17 1.46
N MET A 150 15.11 -0.36 1.99
CA MET A 150 15.55 -1.75 1.72
C MET A 150 14.55 -2.78 2.23
N ILE A 151 13.98 -2.59 3.42
CA ILE A 151 12.94 -3.47 3.96
C ILE A 151 11.72 -3.45 3.05
N LEU A 152 11.28 -2.28 2.59
CA LEU A 152 10.16 -2.18 1.66
C LEU A 152 10.46 -2.88 0.32
N ALA A 153 11.65 -2.67 -0.24
CA ALA A 153 12.08 -3.34 -1.47
C ALA A 153 12.08 -4.87 -1.32
N LEU A 154 12.55 -5.40 -0.18
CA LEU A 154 12.49 -6.82 0.14
C LEU A 154 11.05 -7.32 0.19
N VAL A 155 10.15 -6.61 0.87
CA VAL A 155 8.71 -6.96 0.97
C VAL A 155 8.06 -7.04 -0.40
N VAL A 156 8.23 -6.00 -1.21
CA VAL A 156 7.63 -5.88 -2.54
C VAL A 156 8.23 -6.92 -3.49
N GLY A 157 9.56 -7.05 -3.52
CA GLY A 157 10.27 -8.02 -4.35
C GLY A 157 9.91 -9.46 -4.00
N PHE A 158 9.88 -9.80 -2.70
CA PHE A 158 9.47 -11.14 -2.29
C PHE A 158 8.02 -11.46 -2.71
N LYS A 159 7.08 -10.56 -2.46
CA LYS A 159 5.67 -10.74 -2.89
C LYS A 159 5.57 -10.89 -4.41
N LEU A 160 6.32 -10.10 -5.18
CA LEU A 160 6.35 -10.19 -6.64
C LEU A 160 6.81 -11.57 -7.09
N PHE A 161 7.98 -12.03 -6.62
CA PHE A 161 8.53 -13.32 -7.03
C PHE A 161 7.75 -14.52 -6.51
N HIS A 162 7.20 -14.43 -5.30
CA HIS A 162 6.45 -15.52 -4.69
C HIS A 162 5.01 -15.63 -5.23
N LYS A 163 4.27 -14.51 -5.34
CA LYS A 163 2.84 -14.52 -5.63
C LYS A 163 2.49 -14.22 -7.11
N VAL A 164 3.32 -13.45 -7.81
CA VAL A 164 3.02 -13.03 -9.19
C VAL A 164 3.80 -13.86 -10.19
N ILE A 165 5.12 -13.98 -10.01
CA ILE A 165 5.99 -14.73 -10.92
C ILE A 165 5.94 -16.24 -10.64
N GLY A 166 5.71 -16.62 -9.39
CA GLY A 166 5.66 -18.05 -9.01
C GLY A 166 7.05 -18.70 -9.06
N SER A 167 8.11 -18.01 -8.61
CA SER A 167 9.47 -18.56 -8.60
C SER A 167 9.53 -19.90 -7.88
N LYS A 168 9.99 -20.95 -8.58
CA LYS A 168 10.02 -22.34 -8.09
C LYS A 168 10.73 -22.47 -6.75
N GLY A 169 11.84 -21.76 -6.55
CA GLY A 169 12.60 -21.77 -5.30
C GLY A 169 11.82 -21.20 -4.11
N LEU A 170 10.86 -20.29 -4.35
CA LEU A 170 10.01 -19.72 -3.30
C LEU A 170 8.73 -20.52 -3.09
N VAL A 171 8.10 -20.97 -4.20
CA VAL A 171 6.81 -21.68 -4.14
C VAL A 171 6.95 -23.07 -3.52
N HIS A 172 8.05 -23.77 -3.80
CA HIS A 172 8.30 -25.12 -3.28
C HIS A 172 8.94 -25.13 -1.87
N ALA A 173 9.43 -23.99 -1.39
CA ALA A 173 9.99 -23.90 -0.05
C ALA A 173 8.90 -23.97 1.03
N SER A 174 9.21 -24.56 2.18
CA SER A 174 8.27 -24.59 3.27
C SER A 174 8.01 -23.18 3.82
N ARG A 175 6.74 -22.91 4.15
CA ARG A 175 6.33 -21.63 4.75
C ARG A 175 7.18 -21.26 5.97
N ALA A 176 7.46 -22.23 6.84
CA ALA A 176 8.27 -22.02 8.04
C ALA A 176 9.71 -21.60 7.71
N SER A 177 10.31 -22.22 6.67
CA SER A 177 11.65 -21.84 6.22
C SER A 177 11.69 -20.42 5.66
N LEU A 178 10.72 -20.06 4.81
CA LEU A 178 10.63 -18.71 4.24
C LEU A 178 10.36 -17.65 5.31
N SER A 179 9.41 -17.88 6.21
CA SER A 179 9.09 -16.95 7.31
C SER A 179 10.32 -16.70 8.17
N ARG A 180 11.03 -17.75 8.60
CA ARG A 180 12.26 -17.63 9.38
C ARG A 180 13.34 -16.82 8.65
N ARG A 181 13.59 -17.11 7.35
CA ARG A 181 14.59 -16.37 6.56
C ARG A 181 14.21 -14.90 6.40
N LEU A 182 12.94 -14.61 6.12
CA LEU A 182 12.44 -13.23 6.04
C LEU A 182 12.63 -12.50 7.36
N THR A 183 12.24 -13.13 8.48
CA THR A 183 12.44 -12.56 9.83
C THR A 183 13.90 -12.24 10.07
N MET A 184 14.82 -13.20 9.82
CA MET A 184 16.25 -12.98 10.03
C MET A 184 16.82 -11.86 9.15
N THR A 185 16.43 -11.80 7.87
CA THR A 185 16.88 -10.75 6.95
C THR A 185 16.38 -9.38 7.35
N ILE A 186 15.09 -9.28 7.70
CA ILE A 186 14.49 -8.02 8.16
C ILE A 186 15.10 -7.60 9.50
N GLN A 187 15.29 -8.54 10.44
CA GLN A 187 15.92 -8.25 11.72
C GLN A 187 17.35 -7.73 11.52
N GLY A 188 18.12 -8.34 10.63
CA GLY A 188 19.47 -7.86 10.30
C GLY A 188 19.46 -6.41 9.78
N LEU A 189 18.45 -6.02 8.98
CA LEU A 189 18.27 -4.63 8.54
C LEU A 189 17.82 -3.71 9.67
N ILE A 190 17.05 -4.21 10.63
CA ILE A 190 16.61 -3.42 11.80
C ILE A 190 17.80 -3.16 12.73
N ASP A 191 18.63 -4.15 12.97
CA ASP A 191 19.73 -4.10 13.94
C ASP A 191 21.01 -3.44 13.39
N SER A 192 21.22 -3.46 12.06
CA SER A 192 22.38 -2.83 11.44
C SER A 192 22.29 -1.31 11.49
N SER A 193 22.74 -0.71 12.58
CA SER A 193 23.11 0.72 12.53
C SER A 193 24.50 0.82 11.92
N SER A 194 24.74 1.81 11.03
CA SER A 194 26.05 2.04 10.41
C SER A 194 27.11 2.48 11.45
N SER A 195 27.37 1.61 12.42
CA SER A 195 28.54 1.67 13.33
C SER A 195 29.77 1.03 12.68
N GLY A 196 29.78 0.92 11.36
CA GLY A 196 30.84 0.37 10.54
C GLY A 196 31.63 1.47 9.83
N ALA A 197 32.37 2.32 10.59
CA ALA A 197 33.50 2.99 9.99
C ALA A 197 34.33 1.96 9.20
N VAL A 198 34.34 2.12 7.88
CA VAL A 198 35.30 1.46 7.01
C VAL A 198 36.67 1.70 7.62
N ARG A 199 37.21 0.69 8.33
CA ARG A 199 38.62 0.67 8.70
C ARG A 199 39.38 0.63 7.40
N THR A 200 39.67 1.77 6.84
CA THR A 200 40.68 1.95 5.79
C THR A 200 41.99 1.42 6.38
N ARG A 201 42.28 0.19 6.08
CA ARG A 201 43.59 -0.43 6.34
C ARG A 201 44.60 0.37 5.53
N ARG A 202 45.25 1.37 6.16
CA ARG A 202 46.42 2.02 5.62
C ARG A 202 47.46 0.90 5.41
N ILE A 203 47.60 0.49 4.17
CA ILE A 203 48.75 -0.30 3.73
C ILE A 203 49.94 0.65 3.90
N ARG A 204 50.73 0.43 4.93
CA ARG A 204 52.07 1.01 4.99
C ARG A 204 52.89 0.28 3.93
N SER A 205 53.23 0.99 2.89
CA SER A 205 54.29 0.56 1.97
C SER A 205 55.65 0.68 2.66
N PRO A 206 56.59 -0.25 2.37
CA PRO A 206 57.94 -0.29 2.97
C PRO A 206 58.82 0.87 2.52
#